data_7789fca698982de8fad9eece977871f4
#
_entry.id   7789fca698982de8fad9eece977871f4
#
_cell.length_a   1.000
_cell.length_b   1.000
_cell.length_c   1.000
_cell.angle_alpha   90.00
_cell.angle_beta   90.00
_cell.angle_gamma   90.00
#
_symmetry.space_group_name_H-M   'P 1'
#
loop_
_entity.id
_entity.type
_entity.pdbx_description
1 polymer ?
#
loop_
_entity_poly.entity_id
_entity_poly.type
_entity_poly.pdbx_seq_one_letter_code
_entity_poly.pdbx_strand_id
1 'polypeptide(L)'
;MLGVILAFPEKRWENYTLPVADEPVVKLTEQRLLMSKRIEDAITVVRKDKLRTYSLHVSNPLPVSARSRMEALLKALHREPFFLAEGNMPLIMPFLVNYMIGLFYENEPEALIPVWKDGTAEVTHAVYDPDALADAINAALAEGYRNLGRVTEFLDYEPLSIEELAKRNPKVTLSFFRVRNSFDVRFAAETLRKL
;
A
#
# COMPACT_ATOMS: atom_id res chain seq x y z
N MET A 1 -9.54 -6.66 -9.54
CA MET A 1 -9.46 -6.14 -8.14
C MET A 1 -9.09 -4.66 -8.15
N LEU A 2 -9.61 -3.87 -7.22
CA LEU A 2 -9.23 -2.47 -7.04
C LEU A 2 -7.88 -2.34 -6.32
N GLY A 3 -7.03 -1.43 -6.77
CA GLY A 3 -5.87 -0.95 -6.04
C GLY A 3 -6.22 0.28 -5.19
N VAL A 4 -5.85 0.27 -3.91
CA VAL A 4 -6.01 1.43 -3.02
C VAL A 4 -4.61 1.93 -2.65
N ILE A 5 -4.29 3.15 -3.04
CA ILE A 5 -3.01 3.78 -2.72
C ILE A 5 -3.21 4.79 -1.59
N LEU A 6 -2.59 4.54 -0.46
CA LEU A 6 -2.67 5.41 0.71
C LEU A 6 -1.58 6.49 0.63
N ALA A 7 -1.93 7.66 0.12
CA ALA A 7 -1.08 8.85 0.07
C ALA A 7 -1.53 9.89 1.13
N PHE A 8 -1.64 9.42 2.37
CA PHE A 8 -2.15 10.19 3.51
C PHE A 8 -1.02 10.40 4.54
N PRO A 9 -0.28 11.53 4.49
CA PRO A 9 0.82 11.80 5.40
C PRO A 9 0.33 12.07 6.83
N GLU A 10 0.88 11.35 7.80
CA GLU A 10 0.67 11.59 9.23
C GLU A 10 1.80 12.41 9.83
N LYS A 11 3.00 12.27 9.26
CA LYS A 11 4.18 12.96 9.73
C LYS A 11 4.58 14.08 8.75
N ARG A 12 5.10 15.17 9.29
CA ARG A 12 5.46 16.35 8.50
C ARG A 12 6.50 16.09 7.39
N TRP A 13 7.36 15.09 7.57
CA TRP A 13 8.38 14.72 6.60
C TRP A 13 7.89 13.77 5.50
N GLU A 14 6.71 13.15 5.66
CA GLU A 14 6.13 12.27 4.65
C GLU A 14 5.68 13.10 3.45
N ASN A 15 6.29 12.85 2.32
CA ASN A 15 5.99 13.54 1.07
C ASN A 15 5.88 12.55 -0.08
N TYR A 16 4.67 12.29 -0.52
CA TYR A 16 4.36 11.39 -1.62
C TYR A 16 4.50 12.02 -3.01
N THR A 17 4.90 13.29 -3.09
CA THR A 17 5.20 13.99 -4.35
C THR A 17 6.68 14.22 -4.59
N LEU A 18 7.57 13.57 -3.80
CA LEU A 18 9.01 13.60 -4.05
C LEU A 18 9.31 13.10 -5.48
N PRO A 19 10.14 13.83 -6.26
CA PRO A 19 10.49 13.38 -7.61
C PRO A 19 11.47 12.21 -7.57
N VAL A 20 11.14 11.14 -8.28
CA VAL A 20 11.98 9.97 -8.52
C VAL A 20 12.05 9.78 -10.03
N ALA A 21 13.25 9.84 -10.63
CA ALA A 21 13.42 9.80 -12.08
C ALA A 21 12.46 10.77 -12.82
N ASP A 22 12.39 12.00 -12.33
CA ASP A 22 11.57 13.13 -12.84
C ASP A 22 10.04 12.99 -12.70
N GLU A 23 9.56 11.91 -12.03
CA GLU A 23 8.14 11.71 -11.76
C GLU A 23 7.86 11.69 -10.26
N PRO A 24 6.70 12.20 -9.79
CA PRO A 24 6.29 12.08 -8.39
C PRO A 24 6.21 10.61 -7.96
N VAL A 25 6.72 10.30 -6.77
CA VAL A 25 6.77 8.92 -6.27
C VAL A 25 5.40 8.25 -6.21
N VAL A 26 4.34 8.98 -5.87
CA VAL A 26 2.97 8.48 -5.86
C VAL A 26 2.49 8.06 -7.25
N LYS A 27 2.86 8.81 -8.29
CA LYS A 27 2.54 8.49 -9.70
C LYS A 27 3.24 7.20 -10.12
N LEU A 28 4.51 7.04 -9.77
CA LEU A 28 5.25 5.81 -10.04
C LEU A 28 4.64 4.61 -9.31
N THR A 29 4.21 4.80 -8.06
CA THR A 29 3.50 3.76 -7.29
C THR A 29 2.22 3.34 -7.99
N GLU A 30 1.40 4.30 -8.45
CA GLU A 30 0.16 4.03 -9.21
C GLU A 30 0.47 3.27 -10.51
N GLN A 31 1.42 3.75 -11.30
CA GLN A 31 1.82 3.10 -12.55
C GLN A 31 2.29 1.66 -12.33
N ARG A 32 3.12 1.43 -11.32
CA ARG A 32 3.62 0.08 -10.98
C ARG A 32 2.51 -0.85 -10.55
N LEU A 33 1.56 -0.35 -9.76
CA LEU A 33 0.40 -1.13 -9.32
C LEU A 33 -0.50 -1.50 -10.51
N LEU A 34 -0.79 -0.54 -11.39
CA LEU A 34 -1.61 -0.75 -12.60
C LEU A 34 -0.93 -1.65 -13.67
N MET A 35 0.38 -1.89 -13.58
CA MET A 35 1.04 -2.92 -14.41
C MET A 35 0.69 -4.35 -13.98
N SER A 36 0.06 -4.54 -12.83
CA SER A 36 -0.47 -5.84 -12.40
C SER A 36 -1.69 -6.21 -13.23
N LYS A 37 -1.70 -7.42 -13.81
CA LYS A 37 -2.82 -7.91 -14.62
C LYS A 37 -4.11 -8.14 -13.84
N ARG A 38 -4.03 -8.21 -12.51
CA ARG A 38 -5.17 -8.43 -11.61
C ARG A 38 -5.70 -7.15 -10.98
N ILE A 39 -5.04 -6.01 -11.21
CA ILE A 39 -5.54 -4.69 -10.83
C ILE A 39 -6.18 -4.04 -12.04
N GLU A 40 -7.46 -3.74 -11.93
CA GLU A 40 -8.28 -3.16 -13.02
C GLU A 40 -8.30 -1.65 -12.97
N ASP A 41 -8.28 -1.09 -11.75
CA ASP A 41 -8.27 0.36 -11.49
C ASP A 41 -7.56 0.64 -10.17
N ALA A 42 -7.17 1.89 -9.95
CA ALA A 42 -6.56 2.34 -8.71
C ALA A 42 -7.16 3.66 -8.24
N ILE A 43 -7.42 3.76 -6.95
CA ILE A 43 -7.76 5.02 -6.28
C ILE A 43 -6.62 5.45 -5.37
N THR A 44 -6.36 6.74 -5.31
CA THR A 44 -5.36 7.31 -4.40
C THR A 44 -6.05 8.11 -3.31
N VAL A 45 -6.01 7.58 -2.09
CA VAL A 45 -6.60 8.23 -0.90
C VAL A 45 -5.70 9.36 -0.46
N VAL A 46 -6.22 10.59 -0.50
CA VAL A 46 -5.48 11.80 -0.21
C VAL A 46 -6.20 12.68 0.82
N ARG A 47 -5.46 13.53 1.52
CA ARG A 47 -6.08 14.55 2.36
C ARG A 47 -6.88 15.53 1.50
N LYS A 48 -8.06 15.90 1.94
CA LYS A 48 -8.96 16.81 1.22
C LYS A 48 -8.28 18.16 0.88
N ASP A 49 -7.48 18.71 1.77
CA ASP A 49 -6.73 19.96 1.58
C ASP A 49 -5.58 19.82 0.56
N LYS A 50 -5.20 18.60 0.18
CA LYS A 50 -4.15 18.29 -0.80
C LYS A 50 -4.68 17.81 -2.16
N LEU A 51 -5.99 17.72 -2.33
CA LEU A 51 -6.60 17.21 -3.56
C LEU A 51 -6.02 17.84 -4.82
N ARG A 52 -5.93 19.19 -4.86
CA ARG A 52 -5.41 19.91 -6.03
C ARG A 52 -3.98 19.50 -6.40
N THR A 53 -3.12 19.24 -5.42
CA THR A 53 -1.74 18.80 -5.65
C THR A 53 -1.73 17.40 -6.27
N TYR A 54 -2.47 16.47 -5.70
CA TYR A 54 -2.46 15.07 -6.16
C TYR A 54 -3.19 14.86 -7.49
N SER A 55 -4.23 15.65 -7.79
CA SER A 55 -4.97 15.59 -9.07
C SER A 55 -4.09 15.90 -10.30
N LEU A 56 -2.90 16.45 -10.11
CA LEU A 56 -1.93 16.65 -11.18
C LEU A 56 -1.06 15.42 -11.45
N HIS A 57 -1.10 14.42 -10.56
CA HIS A 57 -0.12 13.33 -10.56
C HIS A 57 -0.73 11.94 -10.60
N VAL A 58 -1.96 11.76 -10.11
CA VAL A 58 -2.64 10.46 -10.06
C VAL A 58 -3.97 10.51 -10.80
N SER A 59 -4.39 9.35 -11.31
CA SER A 59 -5.57 9.26 -12.19
C SER A 59 -6.88 9.45 -11.45
N ASN A 60 -6.98 8.91 -10.23
CA ASN A 60 -8.23 8.85 -9.48
C ASN A 60 -8.01 9.21 -7.99
N PRO A 61 -7.79 10.50 -7.67
CA PRO A 61 -7.60 10.95 -6.30
C PRO A 61 -8.92 10.97 -5.52
N LEU A 62 -8.98 10.23 -4.41
CA LEU A 62 -10.12 10.20 -3.48
C LEU A 62 -9.82 11.11 -2.28
N PRO A 63 -10.43 12.31 -2.21
CA PRO A 63 -10.20 13.21 -1.08
C PRO A 63 -10.97 12.79 0.16
N VAL A 64 -10.26 12.63 1.27
CA VAL A 64 -10.87 12.32 2.56
C VAL A 64 -10.49 13.35 3.64
N SER A 65 -11.44 13.62 4.53
CA SER A 65 -11.20 14.39 5.77
C SER A 65 -11.08 13.41 6.91
N ALA A 66 -9.85 13.17 7.38
CA ALA A 66 -9.55 12.22 8.43
C ALA A 66 -8.40 12.74 9.30
N ARG A 67 -8.28 12.22 10.53
CA ARG A 67 -7.23 12.58 11.49
C ARG A 67 -6.05 11.60 11.47
N SER A 68 -6.29 10.39 10.94
CA SER A 68 -5.30 9.33 10.85
C SER A 68 -5.44 8.52 9.56
N ARG A 69 -4.43 7.70 9.23
CA ARG A 69 -4.49 6.74 8.11
C ARG A 69 -5.62 5.74 8.28
N MET A 70 -5.87 5.26 9.51
CA MET A 70 -6.96 4.33 9.82
C MET A 70 -8.32 4.94 9.48
N GLU A 71 -8.58 6.17 9.96
CA GLU A 71 -9.83 6.88 9.63
C GLU A 71 -9.94 7.19 8.12
N ALA A 72 -8.81 7.52 7.46
CA ALA A 72 -8.79 7.77 6.02
C ALA A 72 -9.15 6.50 5.24
N LEU A 73 -8.62 5.36 5.68
CA LEU A 73 -8.87 4.07 5.06
C LEU A 73 -10.33 3.65 5.24
N LEU A 74 -10.90 3.76 6.45
CA LEU A 74 -12.34 3.50 6.69
C LEU A 74 -13.26 4.27 5.75
N LYS A 75 -12.91 5.52 5.43
CA LYS A 75 -13.70 6.38 4.51
C LYS A 75 -13.49 6.03 3.04
N ALA A 76 -12.45 5.29 2.73
CA ALA A 76 -12.07 4.89 1.38
C ALA A 76 -12.43 3.43 1.06
N LEU A 77 -12.93 2.66 2.03
CA LEU A 77 -13.29 1.26 1.82
C LEU A 77 -14.39 1.10 0.78
N HIS A 78 -14.22 0.13 -0.08
CA HIS A 78 -15.18 -0.36 -1.06
C HIS A 78 -15.83 -1.65 -0.55
N ARG A 79 -16.82 -2.16 -1.29
CA ARG A 79 -17.49 -3.43 -0.95
C ARG A 79 -16.72 -4.68 -1.39
N GLU A 80 -15.78 -4.51 -2.29
CA GLU A 80 -15.03 -5.61 -2.89
C GLU A 80 -13.62 -5.68 -2.30
N PRO A 81 -13.00 -6.86 -2.21
CA PRO A 81 -11.61 -7.01 -1.81
C PRO A 81 -10.67 -6.12 -2.64
N PHE A 82 -9.63 -5.62 -1.99
CA PHE A 82 -8.72 -4.67 -2.61
C PHE A 82 -7.25 -4.91 -2.20
N PHE A 83 -6.34 -4.46 -3.06
CA PHE A 83 -4.92 -4.42 -2.75
C PHE A 83 -4.55 -3.04 -2.19
N LEU A 84 -3.97 -2.98 -0.99
CA LEU A 84 -3.50 -1.75 -0.37
C LEU A 84 -2.01 -1.53 -0.64
N ALA A 85 -1.65 -0.33 -1.12
CA ALA A 85 -0.27 0.13 -1.24
C ALA A 85 -0.07 1.48 -0.55
N GLU A 86 1.14 1.77 -0.05
CA GLU A 86 1.51 3.11 0.38
C GLU A 86 2.03 3.95 -0.80
N GLY A 87 1.70 5.24 -0.85
CA GLY A 87 1.98 6.10 -2.00
C GLY A 87 3.46 6.41 -2.29
N ASN A 88 4.39 5.93 -1.48
CA ASN A 88 5.84 6.09 -1.63
C ASN A 88 6.58 4.79 -1.99
N MET A 89 5.90 3.83 -2.63
CA MET A 89 6.43 2.52 -3.00
C MET A 89 6.65 2.38 -4.52
N PRO A 90 7.61 3.10 -5.12
CA PRO A 90 7.76 3.17 -6.58
C PRO A 90 8.30 1.88 -7.20
N LEU A 91 8.76 0.92 -6.39
CA LEU A 91 9.36 -0.33 -6.83
C LEU A 91 8.43 -1.54 -6.65
N ILE A 92 7.12 -1.33 -6.51
CA ILE A 92 6.14 -2.42 -6.46
C ILE A 92 6.36 -3.38 -7.64
N MET A 93 6.41 -4.67 -7.33
CA MET A 93 6.59 -5.73 -8.33
C MET A 93 5.23 -6.27 -8.78
N PRO A 94 4.80 -6.02 -10.04
CA PRO A 94 3.49 -6.45 -10.53
C PRO A 94 3.27 -7.96 -10.43
N PHE A 95 4.33 -8.77 -10.58
CA PHE A 95 4.22 -10.22 -10.42
C PHE A 95 3.88 -10.64 -8.99
N LEU A 96 4.42 -9.93 -7.97
CA LEU A 96 4.10 -10.20 -6.56
C LEU A 96 2.64 -9.84 -6.26
N VAL A 97 2.18 -8.68 -6.74
CA VAL A 97 0.78 -8.26 -6.62
C VAL A 97 -0.15 -9.31 -7.24
N ASN A 98 0.15 -9.77 -8.48
CA ASN A 98 -0.61 -10.81 -9.15
C ASN A 98 -0.65 -12.12 -8.35
N TYR A 99 0.49 -12.51 -7.78
CA TYR A 99 0.61 -13.72 -6.96
C TYR A 99 -0.22 -13.61 -5.68
N MET A 100 -0.11 -12.50 -4.95
CA MET A 100 -0.87 -12.25 -3.72
C MET A 100 -2.38 -12.26 -3.97
N ILE A 101 -2.84 -11.57 -5.02
CA ILE A 101 -4.26 -11.56 -5.38
C ILE A 101 -4.73 -12.97 -5.77
N GLY A 102 -3.87 -13.76 -6.43
CA GLY A 102 -4.18 -15.16 -6.75
C GLY A 102 -4.41 -15.99 -5.50
N LEU A 103 -3.49 -15.96 -4.55
CA LEU A 103 -3.58 -16.67 -3.27
C LEU A 103 -4.79 -16.22 -2.45
N PHE A 104 -5.07 -14.90 -2.42
CA PHE A 104 -6.21 -14.37 -1.70
C PHE A 104 -7.54 -14.97 -2.18
N TYR A 105 -7.74 -15.07 -3.51
CA TYR A 105 -8.95 -15.69 -4.06
C TYR A 105 -8.97 -17.22 -3.97
N GLU A 106 -7.81 -17.86 -3.81
CA GLU A 106 -7.70 -19.32 -3.63
C GLU A 106 -8.02 -19.73 -2.18
N ASN A 107 -7.55 -18.95 -1.21
CA ASN A 107 -7.63 -19.29 0.22
C ASN A 107 -8.75 -18.55 0.96
N GLU A 108 -9.28 -17.47 0.38
CA GLU A 108 -10.35 -16.62 0.93
C GLU A 108 -10.11 -16.15 2.38
N PRO A 109 -8.90 -15.66 2.76
CA PRO A 109 -8.64 -15.17 4.10
C PRO A 109 -9.27 -13.77 4.31
N GLU A 110 -9.40 -13.32 5.55
CA GLU A 110 -9.77 -11.92 5.86
C GLU A 110 -8.73 -10.92 5.32
N ALA A 111 -7.45 -11.30 5.38
CA ALA A 111 -6.36 -10.58 4.74
C ALA A 111 -5.19 -11.50 4.39
N LEU A 112 -4.42 -11.12 3.36
CA LEU A 112 -3.14 -11.74 3.03
C LEU A 112 -2.04 -10.67 3.19
N ILE A 113 -1.19 -10.85 4.21
CA ILE A 113 -0.20 -9.84 4.61
C ILE A 113 1.22 -10.41 4.52
N PRO A 114 2.12 -9.80 3.74
CA PRO A 114 3.54 -10.18 3.76
C PRO A 114 4.16 -9.87 5.11
N VAL A 115 4.99 -10.81 5.60
CA VAL A 115 5.63 -10.71 6.91
C VAL A 115 7.11 -11.01 6.78
N TRP A 116 7.95 -10.16 7.38
CA TRP A 116 9.39 -10.34 7.52
C TRP A 116 9.71 -11.40 8.58
N LYS A 117 10.94 -11.94 8.54
CA LYS A 117 11.41 -12.96 9.49
C LYS A 117 11.33 -12.50 10.96
N ASP A 118 11.46 -11.22 11.21
CA ASP A 118 11.34 -10.62 12.55
C ASP A 118 9.89 -10.41 13.02
N GLY A 119 8.90 -10.83 12.21
CA GLY A 119 7.48 -10.67 12.50
C GLY A 119 6.88 -9.34 12.04
N THR A 120 7.68 -8.45 11.42
CA THR A 120 7.16 -7.17 10.90
C THR A 120 6.21 -7.41 9.74
N ALA A 121 4.96 -6.99 9.88
CA ALA A 121 3.91 -7.12 8.87
C ALA A 121 3.86 -5.90 7.94
N GLU A 122 3.77 -6.14 6.64
CA GLU A 122 3.70 -5.12 5.59
C GLU A 122 2.24 -4.74 5.29
N VAL A 123 1.58 -4.14 6.28
CA VAL A 123 0.14 -3.81 6.25
C VAL A 123 -0.28 -2.86 5.13
N THR A 124 0.65 -2.10 4.56
CA THR A 124 0.42 -1.24 3.38
C THR A 124 1.02 -1.82 2.10
N HIS A 125 1.12 -3.14 2.02
CA HIS A 125 1.39 -3.92 0.82
C HIS A 125 0.70 -5.28 0.94
N ALA A 126 -0.63 -5.27 1.00
CA ALA A 126 -1.43 -6.43 1.40
C ALA A 126 -2.78 -6.46 0.68
N VAL A 127 -3.43 -7.61 0.68
CA VAL A 127 -4.81 -7.78 0.17
C VAL A 127 -5.74 -7.91 1.36
N TYR A 128 -6.88 -7.24 1.30
CA TYR A 128 -7.87 -7.21 2.37
C TYR A 128 -9.28 -7.51 1.90
N ASP A 129 -10.03 -8.23 2.72
CA ASP A 129 -11.47 -8.12 2.77
C ASP A 129 -11.85 -6.77 3.43
N PRO A 130 -12.74 -5.96 2.82
CA PRO A 130 -13.05 -4.63 3.33
C PRO A 130 -13.79 -4.63 4.66
N ASP A 131 -14.70 -5.58 4.89
CA ASP A 131 -15.49 -5.65 6.12
C ASP A 131 -14.61 -6.08 7.28
N ALA A 132 -13.78 -7.10 7.09
CA ALA A 132 -12.82 -7.55 8.09
C ALA A 132 -11.81 -6.45 8.47
N LEU A 133 -11.29 -5.71 7.48
CA LEU A 133 -10.40 -4.58 7.75
C LEU A 133 -11.12 -3.45 8.49
N ALA A 134 -12.39 -3.15 8.15
CA ALA A 134 -13.18 -2.13 8.85
C ALA A 134 -13.37 -2.49 10.32
N ASP A 135 -13.72 -3.74 10.61
CA ASP A 135 -13.90 -4.23 11.97
C ASP A 135 -12.59 -4.17 12.78
N ALA A 136 -11.48 -4.62 12.19
CA ALA A 136 -10.16 -4.54 12.81
C ALA A 136 -9.72 -3.10 13.09
N ILE A 137 -9.96 -2.15 12.16
CA ILE A 137 -9.65 -0.73 12.37
C ILE A 137 -10.53 -0.16 13.50
N ASN A 138 -11.82 -0.44 13.51
CA ASN A 138 -12.74 0.04 14.54
C ASN A 138 -12.33 -0.49 15.92
N ALA A 139 -11.98 -1.77 16.04
CA ALA A 139 -11.48 -2.36 17.27
C ALA A 139 -10.18 -1.70 17.75
N ALA A 140 -9.20 -1.52 16.86
CA ALA A 140 -7.94 -0.85 17.18
C ALA A 140 -8.16 0.61 17.64
N LEU A 141 -9.06 1.35 16.97
CA LEU A 141 -9.41 2.72 17.36
C LEU A 141 -10.11 2.78 18.72
N ALA A 142 -10.97 1.81 19.04
CA ALA A 142 -11.63 1.70 20.34
C ALA A 142 -10.63 1.49 21.48
N GLU A 143 -9.58 0.71 21.25
CA GLU A 143 -8.45 0.52 22.17
C GLU A 143 -7.47 1.71 22.22
N GLY A 144 -7.77 2.78 21.47
CA GLY A 144 -6.96 4.01 21.45
C GLY A 144 -5.74 3.97 20.53
N TYR A 145 -5.53 2.90 19.77
CA TYR A 145 -4.44 2.84 18.80
C TYR A 145 -4.65 3.81 17.64
N ARG A 146 -3.53 4.32 17.10
CA ARG A 146 -3.53 5.24 15.93
C ARG A 146 -2.62 4.76 14.81
N ASN A 147 -1.77 3.76 15.06
CA ASN A 147 -0.86 3.18 14.08
C ASN A 147 -1.56 2.06 13.32
N LEU A 148 -1.59 2.16 11.99
CA LEU A 148 -2.21 1.16 11.11
C LEU A 148 -1.62 -0.26 11.30
N GLY A 149 -0.33 -0.38 11.66
CA GLY A 149 0.29 -1.67 11.97
C GLY A 149 -0.40 -2.45 13.09
N ARG A 150 -1.15 -1.78 13.97
CA ARG A 150 -1.86 -2.42 15.09
C ARG A 150 -3.14 -3.15 14.67
N VAL A 151 -3.61 -2.98 13.43
CA VAL A 151 -4.78 -3.72 12.93
C VAL A 151 -4.55 -5.22 12.90
N THR A 152 -3.29 -5.67 12.77
CA THR A 152 -2.95 -7.10 12.79
C THR A 152 -3.24 -7.81 14.11
N GLU A 153 -3.50 -7.07 15.18
CA GLU A 153 -3.89 -7.64 16.47
C GLU A 153 -5.40 -7.95 16.56
N PHE A 154 -6.18 -7.44 15.60
CA PHE A 154 -7.64 -7.54 15.54
C PHE A 154 -8.13 -8.18 14.23
N LEU A 155 -7.23 -8.71 13.41
CA LEU A 155 -7.51 -9.25 12.09
C LEU A 155 -6.97 -10.67 12.01
N ASP A 156 -7.79 -11.62 11.58
CA ASP A 156 -7.31 -12.96 11.24
C ASP A 156 -6.75 -12.93 9.81
N TYR A 157 -5.42 -12.93 9.71
CA TYR A 157 -4.76 -12.81 8.41
C TYR A 157 -3.86 -14.01 8.11
N GLU A 158 -3.75 -14.34 6.84
CA GLU A 158 -2.77 -15.30 6.34
C GLU A 158 -1.41 -14.61 6.15
N PRO A 159 -0.36 -15.02 6.87
CA PRO A 159 0.97 -14.44 6.72
C PRO A 159 1.68 -15.01 5.48
N LEU A 160 2.23 -14.13 4.63
CA LEU A 160 3.04 -14.50 3.48
C LEU A 160 4.52 -14.22 3.77
N SER A 161 5.35 -15.27 3.92
CA SER A 161 6.78 -15.11 4.23
C SER A 161 7.55 -14.43 3.10
N ILE A 162 8.08 -13.24 3.36
CA ILE A 162 8.90 -12.49 2.40
C ILE A 162 10.22 -13.23 2.12
N GLU A 163 10.84 -13.85 3.13
CA GLU A 163 12.07 -14.60 2.95
C GLU A 163 11.89 -15.83 2.04
N GLU A 164 10.79 -16.57 2.19
CA GLU A 164 10.54 -17.73 1.32
C GLU A 164 10.30 -17.31 -0.13
N LEU A 165 9.62 -16.18 -0.32
CA LEU A 165 9.46 -15.60 -1.66
C LEU A 165 10.78 -15.10 -2.23
N ALA A 166 11.62 -14.44 -1.41
CA ALA A 166 12.91 -13.90 -1.82
C ALA A 166 13.92 -15.00 -2.18
N LYS A 167 13.84 -16.19 -1.59
CA LYS A 167 14.64 -17.37 -2.01
C LYS A 167 14.36 -17.76 -3.47
N ARG A 168 13.11 -17.60 -3.92
CA ARG A 168 12.70 -17.92 -5.29
C ARG A 168 12.98 -16.75 -6.25
N ASN A 169 12.75 -15.52 -5.78
CA ASN A 169 12.99 -14.31 -6.56
C ASN A 169 13.42 -13.16 -5.64
N PRO A 170 14.71 -12.83 -5.56
CA PRO A 170 15.21 -11.75 -4.70
C PRO A 170 14.61 -10.37 -4.98
N LYS A 171 14.10 -10.14 -6.22
CA LYS A 171 13.43 -8.86 -6.55
C LYS A 171 12.14 -8.61 -5.75
N VAL A 172 11.57 -9.64 -5.11
CA VAL A 172 10.40 -9.49 -4.22
C VAL A 172 10.63 -8.41 -3.16
N THR A 173 11.82 -8.35 -2.57
CA THR A 173 12.15 -7.39 -1.51
C THR A 173 12.06 -5.93 -1.95
N LEU A 174 12.27 -5.65 -3.23
CA LEU A 174 12.14 -4.31 -3.81
C LEU A 174 10.70 -3.79 -3.70
N SER A 175 9.71 -4.68 -3.73
CA SER A 175 8.29 -4.33 -3.66
C SER A 175 7.93 -3.60 -2.35
N PHE A 176 8.71 -3.81 -1.30
CA PHE A 176 8.49 -3.23 0.04
C PHE A 176 9.33 -1.96 0.27
N PHE A 177 10.10 -1.53 -0.73
CA PHE A 177 10.95 -0.34 -0.61
C PHE A 177 10.11 0.93 -0.60
N ARG A 178 10.35 1.80 0.39
CA ARG A 178 9.67 3.08 0.57
C ARG A 178 10.64 4.24 0.42
N VAL A 179 10.27 5.22 -0.39
CA VAL A 179 11.02 6.48 -0.53
C VAL A 179 10.65 7.42 0.62
N ARG A 180 11.64 7.77 1.46
CA ARG A 180 11.46 8.64 2.62
C ARG A 180 12.37 9.89 2.58
N ASN A 181 13.45 9.83 1.82
CA ASN A 181 14.49 10.85 1.78
C ASN A 181 15.22 10.86 0.42
N SER A 182 16.17 11.77 0.25
CA SER A 182 16.92 11.94 -1.01
C SER A 182 17.83 10.75 -1.36
N PHE A 183 18.28 9.97 -0.39
CA PHE A 183 19.06 8.76 -0.64
C PHE A 183 18.14 7.68 -1.26
N ASP A 184 16.97 7.50 -0.68
CA ASP A 184 15.95 6.56 -1.20
C ASP A 184 15.53 6.94 -2.62
N VAL A 185 15.40 8.25 -2.91
CA VAL A 185 15.10 8.75 -4.27
C VAL A 185 16.14 8.29 -5.29
N ARG A 186 17.43 8.42 -4.96
CA ARG A 186 18.51 7.98 -5.87
C ARG A 186 18.48 6.48 -6.08
N PHE A 187 18.37 5.72 -5.01
CA PHE A 187 18.29 4.25 -5.09
C PHE A 187 17.08 3.80 -5.94
N ALA A 188 15.91 4.38 -5.72
CA ALA A 188 14.71 4.06 -6.49
C ALA A 188 14.90 4.40 -7.97
N ALA A 189 15.44 5.59 -8.30
CA ALA A 189 15.67 6.01 -9.68
C ALA A 189 16.67 5.10 -10.42
N GLU A 190 17.76 4.70 -9.76
CA GLU A 190 18.74 3.77 -10.33
C GLU A 190 18.14 2.36 -10.54
N THR A 191 17.30 1.92 -9.60
CA THR A 191 16.65 0.60 -9.67
C THR A 191 15.60 0.57 -10.77
N LEU A 192 14.78 1.62 -10.92
CA LEU A 192 13.77 1.71 -12.00
C LEU A 192 14.37 1.61 -13.40
N ARG A 193 15.59 2.14 -13.61
CA ARG A 193 16.28 2.04 -14.91
C ARG A 193 16.71 0.61 -15.26
N LYS A 194 16.73 -0.31 -14.29
CA LYS A 194 17.18 -1.71 -14.43
C LYS A 194 16.02 -2.71 -14.39
N LEU A 195 14.81 -2.27 -14.15
CA LEU A 195 13.57 -3.07 -14.11
C LEU A 195 12.89 -3.12 -15.45
#